data_597fa23abcdb1f4982126a296068557d
#
_entry.id   597fa23abcdb1f4982126a296068557d
#
_cell.length_a   1.000
_cell.length_b   1.000
_cell.length_c   1.000
_cell.angle_alpha   90.00
_cell.angle_beta   90.00
_cell.angle_gamma   90.00
#
_symmetry.space_group_name_H-M   'P 1'
#
loop_
_entity.id
_entity.type
_entity.pdbx_description
1 polymer ?
#
loop_
_entity_poly.entity_id
_entity_poly.type
_entity_poly.pdbx_seq_one_letter_code
_entity_poly.pdbx_strand_id
1 'polypeptide(L)'
;MIDRVSLILTELKRRDTGPKFRLEDFCFKEQLDFIKDQAQYKTAVCSRRAGKTIACAADLIHTALTHPDVVCLYVTLRRNNAMRLVWPELKRINTDFNLGGDPNETYLSLTFPNRSVIYCSGAKDRNEIENFRGLPLKKVYVDECQSFRAYIEDLIDDVLSKALFDYAGTLCLIGTPGLVPAGYFYNQTQSKAYRHHFWTMFQNPHLERKSGKTVQALVDADCERMGVTLSHPKIQRECYGRWVIDYESLVFSYEEVKNDYKELPDWRSKKNTVIGVDLGFEDADAIAVIGWHEHERTSYLIEEKLTRKQGITELADQIGEMIKKHNPIKIVMDTGGLGKKIAEEITARFGIPVEAAEKTRKIEFIELLNDAMRTGRFKAKKSSAFAQDCMKVEWDFDKTTPDKKVISDNYHSDICDAVLYAYREALHWLSEPVAPRPKPGTPEHYQEQEDEMEIRAEQDYLESISDDFTLTSLDID
;
A
#
# COMPACT_ATOMS: atom_id res chain seq x y z
N MET A 1 -18.20 -11.36 63.51
CA MET A 1 -18.74 -11.60 62.18
C MET A 1 -18.94 -10.24 61.54
N ILE A 2 -17.98 -9.75 60.79
CA ILE A 2 -18.15 -8.48 60.06
C ILE A 2 -19.22 -8.75 59.02
N ASP A 3 -20.29 -8.01 59.12
CA ASP A 3 -21.49 -8.16 58.29
C ASP A 3 -21.11 -8.01 56.79
N ARG A 4 -21.38 -9.04 56.02
CA ARG A 4 -21.18 -9.03 54.53
C ARG A 4 -21.78 -7.80 53.87
N VAL A 5 -22.89 -7.27 54.45
CA VAL A 5 -23.55 -6.05 53.98
C VAL A 5 -22.67 -4.81 54.25
N SER A 6 -22.01 -4.74 55.40
CA SER A 6 -21.08 -3.65 55.72
C SER A 6 -19.86 -3.63 54.82
N LEU A 7 -19.32 -4.80 54.44
CA LEU A 7 -18.24 -4.92 53.46
C LEU A 7 -18.68 -4.49 52.06
N ILE A 8 -19.90 -4.90 51.65
CA ILE A 8 -20.46 -4.49 50.34
C ILE A 8 -20.74 -2.99 50.32
N LEU A 9 -21.29 -2.44 51.41
CA LEU A 9 -21.53 -1.00 51.53
C LEU A 9 -20.25 -0.18 51.59
N THR A 10 -19.18 -0.70 52.20
CA THR A 10 -17.87 -0.06 52.23
C THR A 10 -17.23 -0.09 50.85
N GLU A 11 -17.36 -1.19 50.14
CA GLU A 11 -16.86 -1.34 48.78
C GLU A 11 -17.66 -0.46 47.77
N LEU A 12 -18.97 -0.38 47.91
CA LEU A 12 -19.84 0.52 47.15
C LEU A 12 -19.48 1.99 47.39
N LYS A 13 -19.27 2.38 48.64
CA LYS A 13 -18.82 3.74 49.02
C LYS A 13 -17.42 4.03 48.50
N ARG A 14 -16.51 3.05 48.51
CA ARG A 14 -15.18 3.21 47.95
C ARG A 14 -15.18 3.38 46.42
N ARG A 15 -16.13 2.71 45.71
CA ARG A 15 -16.38 2.89 44.29
C ARG A 15 -16.96 4.24 43.97
N ASP A 16 -17.81 4.79 44.85
CA ASP A 16 -18.46 6.09 44.66
C ASP A 16 -17.56 7.29 45.02
N THR A 17 -16.49 7.07 45.83
CA THR A 17 -15.51 8.11 46.23
C THR A 17 -14.21 8.07 45.46
N GLY A 18 -14.03 7.08 44.58
CA GLY A 18 -12.85 7.01 43.70
C GLY A 18 -12.87 8.09 42.60
N PRO A 19 -11.72 8.45 42.03
CA PRO A 19 -11.68 9.39 40.93
C PRO A 19 -12.54 8.86 39.78
N LYS A 20 -13.57 9.62 39.38
CA LYS A 20 -14.43 9.27 38.24
C LYS A 20 -13.64 9.43 36.96
N PHE A 21 -13.63 8.38 36.12
CA PHE A 21 -13.03 8.45 34.81
C PHE A 21 -13.74 9.48 33.92
N ARG A 22 -13.03 10.45 33.42
CA ARG A 22 -13.52 11.46 32.50
C ARG A 22 -12.51 11.67 31.37
N LEU A 23 -13.00 11.79 30.15
CA LEU A 23 -12.13 11.98 28.96
C LEU A 23 -11.25 13.24 29.07
N GLU A 24 -11.81 14.30 29.67
CA GLU A 24 -11.16 15.58 29.87
C GLU A 24 -9.91 15.50 30.76
N ASP A 25 -9.82 14.49 31.63
CA ASP A 25 -8.66 14.28 32.49
C ASP A 25 -7.48 13.61 31.77
N PHE A 26 -7.74 13.00 30.61
CA PHE A 26 -6.77 12.26 29.79
C PHE A 26 -6.42 12.95 28.50
N CYS A 27 -7.39 13.55 27.84
CA CYS A 27 -7.32 14.00 26.47
C CYS A 27 -7.24 15.52 26.42
N PHE A 28 -6.33 16.04 25.64
CA PHE A 28 -6.31 17.47 25.31
C PHE A 28 -7.32 17.79 24.18
N LYS A 29 -7.45 19.07 23.86
CA LYS A 29 -8.55 19.61 23.04
C LYS A 29 -8.71 18.85 21.71
N GLU A 30 -7.65 18.66 20.94
CA GLU A 30 -7.73 18.05 19.59
C GLU A 30 -8.15 16.58 19.67
N GLN A 31 -7.73 15.85 20.70
CA GLN A 31 -8.16 14.48 20.96
C GLN A 31 -9.64 14.46 21.38
N LEU A 32 -10.07 15.39 22.22
CA LEU A 32 -11.47 15.51 22.61
C LEU A 32 -12.38 15.86 21.42
N ASP A 33 -11.95 16.77 20.55
CA ASP A 33 -12.67 17.13 19.34
C ASP A 33 -12.83 15.90 18.41
N PHE A 34 -11.81 15.07 18.29
CA PHE A 34 -11.88 13.81 17.53
C PHE A 34 -12.81 12.78 18.19
N ILE A 35 -12.70 12.56 19.50
CA ILE A 35 -13.48 11.56 20.22
C ILE A 35 -14.97 11.94 20.23
N LYS A 36 -15.28 13.21 20.49
CA LYS A 36 -16.65 13.73 20.62
C LYS A 36 -17.36 13.95 19.28
N ASP A 37 -16.64 13.92 18.16
CA ASP A 37 -17.24 13.98 16.83
C ASP A 37 -18.15 12.76 16.60
N GLN A 38 -19.40 12.99 16.22
CA GLN A 38 -20.42 11.96 16.05
C GLN A 38 -20.44 11.32 14.64
N ALA A 39 -19.51 11.69 13.77
CA ALA A 39 -19.40 11.06 12.45
C ALA A 39 -19.12 9.56 12.58
N GLN A 40 -19.83 8.76 11.79
CA GLN A 40 -19.68 7.32 11.77
C GLN A 40 -18.27 6.89 11.26
N TYR A 41 -17.76 7.59 10.27
CA TYR A 41 -16.45 7.34 9.68
C TYR A 41 -15.54 8.52 9.93
N LYS A 42 -14.39 8.27 10.59
CA LYS A 42 -13.43 9.32 10.95
C LYS A 42 -12.01 8.92 10.56
N THR A 43 -11.23 9.91 10.13
CA THR A 43 -9.78 9.77 9.98
C THR A 43 -9.07 10.71 10.93
N ALA A 44 -7.91 10.28 11.46
CA ALA A 44 -7.01 11.15 12.21
C ALA A 44 -5.56 10.98 11.70
N VAL A 45 -5.06 12.02 11.06
CA VAL A 45 -3.65 12.09 10.66
C VAL A 45 -2.87 12.76 11.78
N CYS A 46 -1.89 12.05 12.32
CA CYS A 46 -1.15 12.52 13.48
C CYS A 46 0.35 12.30 13.29
N SER A 47 1.16 13.13 13.93
CA SER A 47 2.59 12.86 14.01
C SER A 47 2.91 11.72 15.00
N ARG A 48 4.16 11.28 15.05
CA ARG A 48 4.65 10.48 16.18
C ARG A 48 4.55 11.30 17.48
N ARG A 49 4.42 10.60 18.60
CA ARG A 49 4.31 11.21 19.95
C ARG A 49 3.14 12.19 20.12
N ALA A 50 2.19 12.20 19.20
CA ALA A 50 0.97 13.00 19.28
C ALA A 50 -0.08 12.47 20.28
N GLY A 51 0.19 11.35 20.97
CA GLY A 51 -0.73 10.79 21.99
C GLY A 51 -1.89 9.99 21.41
N LYS A 52 -1.82 9.50 20.17
CA LYS A 52 -2.86 8.68 19.50
C LYS A 52 -3.36 7.54 20.36
N THR A 53 -2.45 6.68 20.83
CA THR A 53 -2.78 5.46 21.56
C THR A 53 -3.55 5.73 22.86
N ILE A 54 -3.21 6.82 23.57
CA ILE A 54 -3.91 7.23 24.80
C ILE A 54 -5.32 7.68 24.46
N ALA A 55 -5.50 8.46 23.40
CA ALA A 55 -6.83 8.90 22.94
C ALA A 55 -7.70 7.69 22.56
N CYS A 56 -7.17 6.71 21.82
CA CYS A 56 -7.88 5.49 21.46
C CYS A 56 -8.27 4.68 22.69
N ALA A 57 -7.35 4.48 23.64
CA ALA A 57 -7.63 3.73 24.87
C ALA A 57 -8.69 4.40 25.73
N ALA A 58 -8.61 5.73 25.91
CA ALA A 58 -9.57 6.49 26.67
C ALA A 58 -10.99 6.46 26.05
N ASP A 59 -11.08 6.60 24.72
CA ASP A 59 -12.37 6.56 24.02
C ASP A 59 -12.99 5.16 24.00
N LEU A 60 -12.20 4.11 23.84
CA LEU A 60 -12.67 2.73 23.91
C LEU A 60 -13.24 2.41 25.29
N ILE A 61 -12.55 2.80 26.37
CA ILE A 61 -13.02 2.64 27.73
C ILE A 61 -14.28 3.47 27.95
N HIS A 62 -14.29 4.74 27.56
CA HIS A 62 -15.48 5.59 27.65
C HIS A 62 -16.67 4.97 26.96
N THR A 63 -16.49 4.48 25.72
CA THR A 63 -17.57 3.83 24.96
C THR A 63 -18.07 2.56 25.66
N ALA A 64 -17.17 1.71 26.14
CA ALA A 64 -17.53 0.47 26.83
C ALA A 64 -18.26 0.74 28.17
N LEU A 65 -17.90 1.79 28.90
CA LEU A 65 -18.56 2.13 30.16
C LEU A 65 -19.93 2.77 29.96
N THR A 66 -20.10 3.55 28.90
CA THR A 66 -21.35 4.30 28.65
C THR A 66 -22.42 3.51 27.88
N HIS A 67 -22.00 2.42 27.20
CA HIS A 67 -22.91 1.54 26.46
C HIS A 67 -22.79 0.11 26.99
N PRO A 68 -23.84 -0.47 27.58
CA PRO A 68 -23.81 -1.86 28.03
C PRO A 68 -23.88 -2.83 26.84
N ASP A 69 -23.36 -4.03 27.04
CA ASP A 69 -23.42 -5.14 26.09
C ASP A 69 -22.83 -4.85 24.69
N VAL A 70 -21.84 -3.96 24.60
CA VAL A 70 -21.22 -3.64 23.31
C VAL A 70 -19.82 -4.21 23.20
N VAL A 71 -19.40 -4.43 21.95
CA VAL A 71 -18.04 -4.82 21.61
C VAL A 71 -17.32 -3.64 20.97
N CYS A 72 -16.12 -3.34 21.48
CA CYS A 72 -15.20 -2.37 20.90
C CYS A 72 -13.95 -3.09 20.43
N LEU A 73 -13.33 -2.61 19.36
CA LEU A 73 -12.16 -3.26 18.75
C LEU A 73 -11.04 -2.25 18.47
N TYR A 74 -9.82 -2.64 18.85
CA TYR A 74 -8.60 -1.95 18.44
C TYR A 74 -7.76 -2.88 17.59
N VAL A 75 -7.46 -2.47 16.37
CA VAL A 75 -6.73 -3.27 15.38
C VAL A 75 -5.45 -2.57 14.95
N THR A 76 -4.37 -3.32 14.91
CA THR A 76 -3.09 -2.93 14.30
C THR A 76 -2.70 -3.99 13.27
N LEU A 77 -1.69 -3.71 12.43
CA LEU A 77 -1.21 -4.69 11.46
C LEU A 77 -0.78 -6.00 12.14
N ARG A 78 -0.08 -5.92 13.27
CA ARG A 78 0.39 -7.10 14.02
C ARG A 78 -0.12 -7.07 15.45
N ARG A 79 -0.68 -8.17 15.91
CA ARG A 79 -1.19 -8.32 17.29
C ARG A 79 -0.17 -7.91 18.37
N ASN A 80 1.12 -8.17 18.15
CA ASN A 80 2.18 -7.77 19.07
C ASN A 80 2.28 -6.24 19.24
N ASN A 81 1.90 -5.45 18.24
CA ASN A 81 1.86 -3.99 18.36
C ASN A 81 0.72 -3.56 19.29
N ALA A 82 -0.47 -4.14 19.14
CA ALA A 82 -1.58 -3.88 20.05
C ALA A 82 -1.22 -4.26 21.50
N MET A 83 -0.60 -5.41 21.71
CA MET A 83 -0.14 -5.89 23.02
C MET A 83 0.88 -4.96 23.67
N ARG A 84 1.76 -4.33 22.90
CA ARG A 84 2.81 -3.44 23.43
C ARG A 84 2.36 -1.98 23.57
N LEU A 85 1.41 -1.52 22.79
CA LEU A 85 1.04 -0.11 22.70
C LEU A 85 -0.24 0.20 23.49
N VAL A 86 -1.39 -0.32 23.07
CA VAL A 86 -2.70 0.05 23.66
C VAL A 86 -3.07 -0.80 24.87
N TRP A 87 -2.72 -2.08 24.87
CA TRP A 87 -3.10 -3.01 25.93
C TRP A 87 -2.60 -2.58 27.33
N PRO A 88 -1.35 -2.14 27.53
CA PRO A 88 -0.89 -1.60 28.81
C PRO A 88 -1.67 -0.34 29.24
N GLU A 89 -2.04 0.52 28.31
CA GLU A 89 -2.79 1.74 28.60
C GLU A 89 -4.22 1.43 29.04
N LEU A 90 -4.90 0.49 28.37
CA LEU A 90 -6.22 0.02 28.80
C LEU A 90 -6.20 -0.54 30.22
N LYS A 91 -5.24 -1.38 30.54
CA LYS A 91 -5.07 -1.93 31.90
C LYS A 91 -4.74 -0.84 32.92
N ARG A 92 -3.87 0.09 32.58
CA ARG A 92 -3.49 1.20 33.45
C ARG A 92 -4.71 2.05 33.79
N ILE A 93 -5.49 2.50 32.79
CA ILE A 93 -6.69 3.29 33.02
C ILE A 93 -7.72 2.52 33.84
N ASN A 94 -7.94 1.24 33.52
CA ASN A 94 -8.84 0.37 34.30
C ASN A 94 -8.44 0.31 35.78
N THR A 95 -7.15 0.16 36.07
CA THR A 95 -6.63 0.06 37.45
C THR A 95 -6.65 1.41 38.14
N ASP A 96 -6.16 2.48 37.51
CA ASP A 96 -6.04 3.81 38.12
C ASP A 96 -7.40 4.38 38.55
N PHE A 97 -8.46 4.05 37.80
CA PHE A 97 -9.84 4.51 38.07
C PHE A 97 -10.74 3.43 38.67
N ASN A 98 -10.19 2.26 38.98
CA ASN A 98 -10.95 1.13 39.57
C ASN A 98 -12.26 0.83 38.81
N LEU A 99 -12.18 0.71 37.49
CA LEU A 99 -13.35 0.58 36.61
C LEU A 99 -13.98 -0.82 36.64
N GLY A 100 -13.35 -1.79 37.30
CA GLY A 100 -13.86 -3.14 37.48
C GLY A 100 -13.77 -4.02 36.22
N GLY A 101 -12.99 -3.61 35.23
CA GLY A 101 -12.74 -4.42 34.04
C GLY A 101 -11.83 -5.62 34.35
N ASP A 102 -12.19 -6.79 33.83
CA ASP A 102 -11.45 -8.05 33.94
C ASP A 102 -10.56 -8.25 32.68
N PRO A 103 -9.21 -8.17 32.82
CA PRO A 103 -8.31 -8.31 31.70
C PRO A 103 -7.99 -9.77 31.41
N ASN A 104 -8.09 -10.19 30.13
CA ASN A 104 -7.65 -11.48 29.63
C ASN A 104 -6.41 -11.31 28.73
N GLU A 105 -5.25 -11.77 29.21
CA GLU A 105 -3.96 -11.64 28.51
C GLU A 105 -3.87 -12.52 27.26
N THR A 106 -4.56 -13.66 27.24
CA THR A 106 -4.53 -14.59 26.10
C THR A 106 -5.27 -14.01 24.90
N TYR A 107 -6.45 -13.44 25.14
CA TYR A 107 -7.28 -12.85 24.08
C TYR A 107 -7.05 -11.35 23.90
N LEU A 108 -6.26 -10.71 24.76
CA LEU A 108 -6.10 -9.26 24.85
C LEU A 108 -7.47 -8.56 24.89
N SER A 109 -8.32 -9.01 25.83
CA SER A 109 -9.66 -8.47 26.00
C SER A 109 -9.87 -7.95 27.40
N LEU A 110 -10.60 -6.82 27.52
CA LEU A 110 -11.00 -6.21 28.77
C LEU A 110 -12.52 -6.22 28.87
N THR A 111 -13.07 -7.00 29.80
CA THR A 111 -14.50 -7.18 29.99
C THR A 111 -15.00 -6.38 31.20
N PHE A 112 -15.97 -5.51 31.00
CA PHE A 112 -16.54 -4.67 32.05
C PHE A 112 -17.77 -5.30 32.72
N PRO A 113 -18.13 -4.87 33.96
CA PRO A 113 -19.29 -5.41 34.67
C PRO A 113 -20.63 -5.22 33.94
N ASN A 114 -20.74 -4.24 33.04
CA ASN A 114 -21.92 -4.01 32.17
C ASN A 114 -21.90 -4.92 30.92
N ARG A 115 -21.05 -5.91 30.86
CA ARG A 115 -20.82 -6.93 29.81
C ARG A 115 -20.24 -6.39 28.51
N SER A 116 -19.85 -5.12 28.48
CA SER A 116 -19.12 -4.59 27.32
C SER A 116 -17.68 -5.10 27.30
N VAL A 117 -17.14 -5.34 26.11
CA VAL A 117 -15.81 -5.91 25.91
C VAL A 117 -14.99 -5.04 24.96
N ILE A 118 -13.73 -4.83 25.29
CA ILE A 118 -12.75 -4.23 24.38
C ILE A 118 -11.77 -5.34 23.95
N TYR A 119 -11.66 -5.60 22.66
CA TYR A 119 -10.66 -6.50 22.08
C TYR A 119 -9.51 -5.72 21.45
N CYS A 120 -8.28 -6.25 21.58
CA CYS A 120 -7.10 -5.77 20.88
C CYS A 120 -6.53 -6.88 20.00
N SER A 121 -6.37 -6.62 18.70
CA SER A 121 -5.99 -7.67 17.75
C SER A 121 -5.04 -7.17 16.67
N GLY A 122 -4.54 -8.11 15.85
CA GLY A 122 -3.86 -7.86 14.59
C GLY A 122 -4.75 -8.22 13.41
N ALA A 123 -4.36 -7.75 12.20
CA ALA A 123 -5.01 -8.09 10.94
C ALA A 123 -3.98 -8.06 9.80
N LYS A 124 -2.94 -8.90 9.91
CA LYS A 124 -1.84 -8.94 8.92
C LYS A 124 -2.19 -9.71 7.65
N ASP A 125 -3.15 -10.65 7.74
CA ASP A 125 -3.55 -11.53 6.64
C ASP A 125 -5.06 -11.81 6.68
N ARG A 126 -5.56 -12.48 5.64
CA ARG A 126 -6.99 -12.78 5.51
C ARG A 126 -7.54 -13.64 6.64
N ASN A 127 -6.75 -14.57 7.17
CA ASN A 127 -7.21 -15.45 8.26
C ASN A 127 -7.44 -14.65 9.54
N GLU A 128 -6.56 -13.68 9.84
CA GLU A 128 -6.74 -12.79 10.99
C GLU A 128 -7.97 -11.86 10.79
N ILE A 129 -8.19 -11.37 9.56
CA ILE A 129 -9.33 -10.50 9.21
C ILE A 129 -10.67 -11.24 9.38
N GLU A 130 -10.74 -12.50 8.96
CA GLU A 130 -11.96 -13.31 9.09
C GLU A 130 -12.43 -13.48 10.54
N ASN A 131 -11.53 -13.39 11.53
CA ASN A 131 -11.90 -13.46 12.94
C ASN A 131 -12.82 -12.32 13.40
N PHE A 132 -12.93 -11.25 12.64
CA PHE A 132 -13.81 -10.12 12.97
C PHE A 132 -15.21 -10.25 12.35
N ARG A 133 -15.43 -11.19 11.44
CA ARG A 133 -16.78 -11.43 10.86
C ARG A 133 -17.76 -11.86 11.93
N GLY A 134 -18.93 -11.26 11.90
CA GLY A 134 -20.02 -11.57 12.84
C GLY A 134 -19.87 -10.95 14.23
N LEU A 135 -18.84 -10.13 14.49
CA LEU A 135 -18.76 -9.35 15.72
C LEU A 135 -19.67 -8.11 15.61
N PRO A 136 -20.63 -7.90 16.53
CA PRO A 136 -21.44 -6.69 16.56
C PRO A 136 -20.62 -5.56 17.17
N LEU A 137 -19.99 -4.72 16.33
CA LEU A 137 -19.04 -3.71 16.80
C LEU A 137 -19.70 -2.35 17.01
N LYS A 138 -19.48 -1.73 18.17
CA LYS A 138 -19.91 -0.37 18.50
C LYS A 138 -18.86 0.66 18.11
N LYS A 139 -17.58 0.36 18.30
CA LYS A 139 -16.47 1.25 17.96
C LYS A 139 -15.24 0.46 17.52
N VAL A 140 -14.62 0.90 16.44
CA VAL A 140 -13.39 0.31 15.90
C VAL A 140 -12.34 1.38 15.69
N TYR A 141 -11.14 1.11 16.16
CA TYR A 141 -9.93 1.84 15.82
C TYR A 141 -9.01 0.95 14.96
N VAL A 142 -8.63 1.44 13.79
CA VAL A 142 -7.55 0.88 12.97
C VAL A 142 -6.35 1.82 13.14
N ASP A 143 -5.40 1.41 13.99
CA ASP A 143 -4.21 2.23 14.30
C ASP A 143 -3.02 1.85 13.42
N GLU A 144 -2.17 2.84 13.17
CA GLU A 144 -1.08 2.78 12.19
C GLU A 144 -1.60 2.34 10.82
N CYS A 145 -2.73 2.93 10.41
CA CYS A 145 -3.49 2.56 9.21
C CYS A 145 -2.64 2.58 7.94
N GLN A 146 -1.63 3.45 7.84
CA GLN A 146 -0.68 3.51 6.74
C GLN A 146 0.20 2.26 6.60
N SER A 147 0.32 1.44 7.66
CA SER A 147 1.12 0.22 7.65
C SER A 147 0.40 -0.96 6.98
N PHE A 148 -0.91 -0.87 6.82
CA PHE A 148 -1.71 -1.86 6.11
C PHE A 148 -1.61 -1.59 4.61
N ARG A 149 -0.83 -2.40 3.89
CA ARG A 149 -0.61 -2.23 2.45
C ARG A 149 -1.42 -3.20 1.61
N ALA A 150 -1.42 -4.46 2.02
CA ALA A 150 -2.29 -5.48 1.47
C ALA A 150 -3.53 -5.65 2.37
N TYR A 151 -4.64 -6.09 1.81
CA TYR A 151 -5.87 -6.49 2.52
C TYR A 151 -6.58 -5.39 3.34
N ILE A 152 -6.15 -4.12 3.28
CA ILE A 152 -6.81 -3.05 4.05
C ILE A 152 -8.24 -2.80 3.58
N GLU A 153 -8.48 -2.92 2.28
CA GLU A 153 -9.82 -2.80 1.68
C GLU A 153 -10.70 -3.96 2.14
N ASP A 154 -10.21 -5.20 2.06
CA ASP A 154 -10.91 -6.39 2.57
C ASP A 154 -11.25 -6.22 4.08
N LEU A 155 -10.29 -5.75 4.88
CA LEU A 155 -10.51 -5.51 6.31
C LEU A 155 -11.59 -4.48 6.57
N ILE A 156 -11.53 -3.33 5.91
CA ILE A 156 -12.41 -2.20 6.22
C ILE A 156 -13.74 -2.34 5.49
N ASP A 157 -13.73 -2.51 4.17
CA ASP A 157 -14.92 -2.43 3.35
C ASP A 157 -15.75 -3.72 3.38
N ASP A 158 -15.08 -4.89 3.50
CA ASP A 158 -15.78 -6.17 3.51
C ASP A 158 -16.14 -6.67 4.91
N VAL A 159 -15.33 -6.36 5.93
CA VAL A 159 -15.50 -6.94 7.26
C VAL A 159 -15.93 -5.90 8.28
N LEU A 160 -15.08 -4.92 8.60
CA LEU A 160 -15.34 -4.01 9.71
C LEU A 160 -16.56 -3.09 9.47
N SER A 161 -16.75 -2.59 8.24
CA SER A 161 -17.92 -1.75 7.92
C SER A 161 -19.25 -2.47 8.12
N LYS A 162 -19.30 -3.79 7.84
CA LYS A 162 -20.48 -4.61 8.05
C LYS A 162 -20.71 -4.94 9.53
N ALA A 163 -19.62 -5.18 10.27
CA ALA A 163 -19.66 -5.43 11.70
C ALA A 163 -20.18 -4.25 12.54
N LEU A 164 -20.19 -3.04 11.97
CA LEU A 164 -20.72 -1.83 12.61
C LEU A 164 -22.24 -1.62 12.44
N PHE A 165 -22.90 -2.43 11.59
CA PHE A 165 -24.33 -2.18 11.26
C PHE A 165 -25.26 -2.34 12.45
N ASP A 166 -25.03 -3.33 13.33
CA ASP A 166 -25.92 -3.63 14.45
C ASP A 166 -26.07 -2.45 15.43
N TYR A 167 -25.03 -1.65 15.58
CA TYR A 167 -25.01 -0.53 16.52
C TYR A 167 -24.89 0.85 15.84
N ALA A 168 -24.99 0.94 14.51
CA ALA A 168 -24.56 2.13 13.77
C ALA A 168 -23.22 2.65 14.31
N GLY A 169 -22.28 1.72 14.47
CA GLY A 169 -21.00 1.93 15.17
C GLY A 169 -20.08 2.89 14.43
N THR A 170 -18.99 3.28 15.10
CA THR A 170 -18.01 4.23 14.57
C THR A 170 -16.73 3.54 14.15
N LEU A 171 -16.25 3.83 12.94
CA LEU A 171 -14.93 3.44 12.42
C LEU A 171 -13.97 4.63 12.46
N CYS A 172 -12.84 4.44 13.11
CA CYS A 172 -11.77 5.43 13.22
C CYS A 172 -10.48 4.90 12.59
N LEU A 173 -10.03 5.52 11.49
CA LEU A 173 -8.74 5.25 10.89
C LEU A 173 -7.73 6.27 11.42
N ILE A 174 -6.71 5.81 12.11
CA ILE A 174 -5.72 6.69 12.73
C ILE A 174 -4.30 6.25 12.38
N GLY A 175 -3.42 7.20 12.14
CA GLY A 175 -2.03 6.88 11.80
C GLY A 175 -1.15 8.10 11.61
N THR A 176 0.13 7.82 11.39
CA THR A 176 1.09 8.80 10.89
C THR A 176 1.10 8.73 9.36
N PRO A 177 1.34 9.81 8.60
CA PRO A 177 1.47 9.73 7.15
C PRO A 177 2.45 8.65 6.69
N GLY A 178 2.12 7.95 5.61
CA GLY A 178 3.04 7.02 4.96
C GLY A 178 4.18 7.73 4.22
N LEU A 179 5.03 6.96 3.54
CA LEU A 179 6.19 7.48 2.79
C LEU A 179 5.78 8.32 1.58
N VAL A 180 4.57 8.14 1.11
CA VAL A 180 4.00 8.87 -0.03
C VAL A 180 2.54 9.22 0.25
N PRO A 181 2.00 10.29 -0.37
CA PRO A 181 0.57 10.63 -0.33
C PRO A 181 -0.21 9.71 -1.27
N ALA A 182 -0.29 8.42 -0.92
CA ALA A 182 -0.98 7.40 -1.69
C ALA A 182 -1.47 6.27 -0.77
N GLY A 183 -2.29 5.35 -1.33
CA GLY A 183 -2.84 4.19 -0.64
C GLY A 183 -4.12 4.48 0.13
N TYR A 184 -4.73 3.42 0.68
CA TYR A 184 -6.06 3.47 1.27
C TYR A 184 -6.21 4.57 2.33
N PHE A 185 -5.31 4.61 3.33
CA PHE A 185 -5.39 5.62 4.40
C PHE A 185 -5.33 7.05 3.87
N TYR A 186 -4.39 7.34 2.96
CA TYR A 186 -4.33 8.66 2.33
C TYR A 186 -5.63 8.99 1.59
N ASN A 187 -6.14 8.06 0.77
CA ASN A 187 -7.38 8.26 0.00
C ASN A 187 -8.56 8.57 0.92
N GLN A 188 -8.68 7.86 2.06
CA GLN A 188 -9.73 8.14 3.03
C GLN A 188 -9.56 9.49 3.73
N THR A 189 -8.33 9.99 3.89
CA THR A 189 -8.09 11.35 4.42
C THR A 189 -8.48 12.46 3.42
N GLN A 190 -8.77 12.13 2.17
CA GLN A 190 -9.25 13.05 1.13
C GLN A 190 -10.74 12.84 0.82
N SER A 191 -11.35 11.77 1.33
CA SER A 191 -12.72 11.37 1.03
C SER A 191 -13.75 12.18 1.82
N LYS A 192 -14.79 12.68 1.15
CA LYS A 192 -15.93 13.36 1.80
C LYS A 192 -16.78 12.43 2.66
N ALA A 193 -16.62 11.11 2.53
CA ALA A 193 -17.32 10.12 3.34
C ALA A 193 -16.81 10.07 4.79
N TYR A 194 -15.61 10.59 5.02
CA TYR A 194 -14.98 10.61 6.33
C TYR A 194 -14.91 12.03 6.90
N ARG A 195 -15.05 12.14 8.22
CA ARG A 195 -14.69 13.35 8.95
C ARG A 195 -13.21 13.32 9.25
N HIS A 196 -12.48 14.41 8.99
CA HIS A 196 -11.02 14.48 9.08
C HIS A 196 -10.56 15.23 10.31
N HIS A 197 -9.61 14.64 11.04
CA HIS A 197 -8.96 15.24 12.19
C HIS A 197 -7.45 15.22 12.01
N PHE A 198 -6.78 16.22 12.58
CA PHE A 198 -5.34 16.38 12.49
C PHE A 198 -4.79 16.97 13.78
N TRP A 199 -3.76 16.34 14.33
CA TRP A 199 -2.94 16.91 15.39
C TRP A 199 -1.54 16.30 15.40
N THR A 200 -0.59 17.00 16.03
CA THR A 200 0.81 16.61 16.04
C THR A 200 1.35 16.56 17.46
N MET A 201 2.63 16.23 17.59
CA MET A 201 3.34 16.26 18.86
C MET A 201 3.37 17.69 19.48
N PHE A 202 3.20 18.74 18.68
CA PHE A 202 3.20 20.13 19.14
C PHE A 202 1.93 20.49 19.94
N GLN A 203 0.82 19.79 19.74
CA GLN A 203 -0.39 19.93 20.53
C GLN A 203 -0.40 19.05 21.78
N ASN A 204 0.57 18.14 21.94
CA ASN A 204 0.62 17.23 23.08
C ASN A 204 1.30 17.85 24.32
N PRO A 205 0.56 18.34 25.32
CA PRO A 205 1.14 19.03 26.47
C PRO A 205 1.94 18.11 27.40
N HIS A 206 1.72 16.79 27.27
CA HIS A 206 2.42 15.82 28.10
C HIS A 206 3.86 15.59 27.67
N LEU A 207 4.19 15.88 26.40
CA LEU A 207 5.55 15.66 25.87
C LEU A 207 6.55 16.62 26.51
N GLU A 208 6.23 17.90 26.54
CA GLU A 208 7.08 18.92 27.19
C GLU A 208 7.19 18.70 28.69
N ARG A 209 6.06 18.36 29.35
CA ARG A 209 6.05 18.06 30.80
C ARG A 209 6.95 16.87 31.16
N LYS A 210 6.99 15.83 30.31
CA LYS A 210 7.80 14.62 30.55
C LYS A 210 9.28 14.83 30.19
N SER A 211 9.56 15.55 29.12
CA SER A 211 10.94 15.73 28.61
C SER A 211 11.69 16.88 29.28
N GLY A 212 10.96 17.85 29.85
CA GLY A 212 11.53 19.10 30.36
C GLY A 212 12.08 20.03 29.26
N LYS A 213 11.76 19.74 27.98
CA LYS A 213 12.19 20.51 26.80
C LYS A 213 10.99 20.88 25.96
N THR A 214 11.07 21.99 25.22
CA THR A 214 10.06 22.32 24.23
C THR A 214 10.05 21.27 23.09
N VAL A 215 8.89 21.05 22.48
CA VAL A 215 8.77 20.11 21.35
C VAL A 215 9.70 20.51 20.21
N GLN A 216 9.83 21.82 19.94
CA GLN A 216 10.75 22.31 18.91
C GLN A 216 12.20 21.93 19.23
N ALA A 217 12.66 22.10 20.44
CA ALA A 217 14.03 21.72 20.84
C ALA A 217 14.27 20.19 20.70
N LEU A 218 13.24 19.37 20.89
CA LEU A 218 13.35 17.92 20.65
C LEU A 218 13.50 17.61 19.15
N VAL A 219 12.75 18.30 18.30
CA VAL A 219 12.82 18.14 16.84
C VAL A 219 14.16 18.65 16.30
N ASP A 220 14.63 19.80 16.77
CA ASP A 220 15.92 20.38 16.36
C ASP A 220 17.10 19.45 16.73
N ALA A 221 17.08 18.89 17.94
CA ALA A 221 18.09 17.90 18.36
C ALA A 221 18.04 16.61 17.53
N ASP A 222 16.86 16.17 17.09
CA ASP A 222 16.73 15.01 16.20
C ASP A 222 17.26 15.30 14.78
N CYS A 223 16.99 16.50 14.25
CA CYS A 223 17.57 16.98 12.99
C CYS A 223 19.10 17.03 13.06
N GLU A 224 19.66 17.59 14.13
CA GLU A 224 21.11 17.65 14.34
C GLU A 224 21.74 16.26 14.41
N ARG A 225 21.15 15.35 15.18
CA ARG A 225 21.59 13.95 15.30
C ARG A 225 21.57 13.21 13.96
N MET A 226 20.59 13.50 13.10
CA MET A 226 20.43 12.88 11.78
C MET A 226 21.23 13.60 10.69
N GLY A 227 21.78 14.78 10.93
CA GLY A 227 22.44 15.60 9.92
C GLY A 227 21.49 16.14 8.84
N VAL A 228 20.22 16.38 9.17
CA VAL A 228 19.19 16.80 8.22
C VAL A 228 18.54 18.12 8.62
N THR A 229 17.86 18.76 7.69
CA THR A 229 17.09 19.99 7.94
C THR A 229 15.65 19.67 8.34
N LEU A 230 14.94 20.67 8.85
CA LEU A 230 13.50 20.57 9.16
C LEU A 230 12.65 20.19 7.93
N SER A 231 13.10 20.54 6.71
CA SER A 231 12.41 20.22 5.46
C SER A 231 12.56 18.76 5.02
N HIS A 232 13.42 17.99 5.68
CA HIS A 232 13.62 16.58 5.34
C HIS A 232 12.31 15.79 5.42
N PRO A 233 11.95 14.92 4.41
CA PRO A 233 10.68 14.22 4.36
C PRO A 233 10.34 13.44 5.62
N LYS A 234 11.29 12.76 6.23
CA LYS A 234 11.10 12.03 7.47
C LYS A 234 10.67 12.93 8.63
N ILE A 235 11.29 14.10 8.77
CA ILE A 235 10.94 15.09 9.82
C ILE A 235 9.54 15.64 9.55
N GLN A 236 9.24 16.02 8.31
CA GLN A 236 7.92 16.52 7.94
C GLN A 236 6.81 15.51 8.22
N ARG A 237 7.06 14.24 7.93
CA ARG A 237 6.11 13.15 8.17
C ARG A 237 5.99 12.83 9.66
N GLU A 238 7.10 12.53 10.33
CA GLU A 238 7.12 11.96 11.67
C GLU A 238 6.82 13.01 12.77
N CYS A 239 7.28 14.25 12.59
CA CYS A 239 7.13 15.32 13.60
C CYS A 239 5.98 16.26 13.29
N TYR A 240 5.78 16.60 12.01
CA TYR A 240 4.74 17.55 11.60
C TYR A 240 3.47 16.90 11.05
N GLY A 241 3.43 15.57 10.88
CA GLY A 241 2.24 14.85 10.39
C GLY A 241 1.87 15.20 8.95
N ARG A 242 2.80 15.65 8.13
CA ARG A 242 2.56 16.07 6.74
C ARG A 242 2.76 14.91 5.77
N TRP A 243 1.90 14.83 4.79
CA TRP A 243 2.08 13.95 3.65
C TRP A 243 3.15 14.53 2.72
N VAL A 244 4.28 13.85 2.62
CA VAL A 244 5.40 14.21 1.75
C VAL A 244 5.96 12.94 1.13
N ILE A 245 6.48 13.05 -0.11
CA ILE A 245 7.09 11.92 -0.79
C ILE A 245 8.51 11.75 -0.25
N ASP A 246 8.81 10.55 0.21
CA ASP A 246 10.15 10.14 0.69
C ASP A 246 10.78 9.19 -0.35
N TYR A 247 11.30 9.77 -1.42
CA TYR A 247 11.91 9.01 -2.52
C TYR A 247 13.11 8.14 -2.09
N GLU A 248 13.83 8.53 -1.03
CA GLU A 248 14.99 7.76 -0.54
C GLU A 248 14.57 6.44 0.10
N SER A 249 13.36 6.38 0.62
CA SER A 249 12.80 5.17 1.23
C SER A 249 12.19 4.21 0.21
N LEU A 250 11.97 4.63 -1.03
CA LEU A 250 11.38 3.80 -2.08
C LEU A 250 12.45 3.03 -2.85
N VAL A 251 12.09 1.81 -3.28
CA VAL A 251 12.96 0.96 -4.10
C VAL A 251 13.04 1.50 -5.52
N PHE A 252 11.92 2.00 -6.06
CA PHE A 252 11.81 2.49 -7.42
C PHE A 252 11.69 4.01 -7.46
N SER A 253 12.47 4.65 -8.34
CA SER A 253 12.58 6.12 -8.45
C SER A 253 11.60 6.72 -9.46
N TYR A 254 10.34 6.26 -9.48
CA TYR A 254 9.33 6.79 -10.37
C TYR A 254 8.90 8.21 -9.95
N GLU A 255 8.97 9.17 -10.87
CA GLU A 255 8.50 10.54 -10.71
C GLU A 255 7.54 10.89 -11.86
N GLU A 256 6.28 11.26 -11.55
CA GLU A 256 5.26 11.60 -12.56
C GLU A 256 5.79 12.61 -13.60
N VAL A 257 6.45 13.67 -13.16
CA VAL A 257 6.96 14.74 -14.05
C VAL A 257 7.97 14.21 -15.09
N LYS A 258 8.78 13.21 -14.72
CA LYS A 258 9.82 12.64 -15.58
C LYS A 258 9.36 11.42 -16.35
N ASN A 259 8.52 10.58 -15.74
CA ASN A 259 8.25 9.24 -16.23
C ASN A 259 6.86 9.07 -16.84
N ASP A 260 5.90 9.97 -16.58
CA ASP A 260 4.58 9.89 -17.21
C ASP A 260 4.65 10.24 -18.70
N TYR A 261 3.76 9.64 -19.48
CA TYR A 261 3.54 9.96 -20.88
C TYR A 261 2.04 9.96 -21.21
N LYS A 262 1.62 10.83 -22.12
CA LYS A 262 0.21 10.93 -22.53
C LYS A 262 -0.10 9.93 -23.63
N GLU A 263 0.72 9.91 -24.66
CA GLU A 263 0.57 9.07 -25.85
C GLU A 263 1.90 8.42 -26.17
N LEU A 264 1.86 7.22 -26.71
CA LEU A 264 3.05 6.56 -27.22
C LEU A 264 3.52 7.27 -28.49
N PRO A 265 4.84 7.33 -28.72
CA PRO A 265 5.35 7.77 -30.02
C PRO A 265 4.80 6.88 -31.13
N ASP A 266 4.67 7.44 -32.32
CA ASP A 266 4.25 6.69 -33.52
C ASP A 266 5.42 5.78 -33.99
N TRP A 267 5.42 4.54 -33.51
CA TRP A 267 6.47 3.55 -33.84
C TRP A 267 5.98 2.51 -34.84
N ARG A 268 5.26 2.92 -35.85
CA ARG A 268 4.68 1.99 -36.84
C ARG A 268 5.72 1.08 -37.50
N SER A 269 6.97 1.56 -37.61
CA SER A 269 8.10 0.75 -38.06
C SER A 269 9.19 0.71 -36.99
N LYS A 270 10.00 -0.36 -36.97
CA LYS A 270 11.20 -0.50 -36.10
C LYS A 270 10.95 -0.44 -34.61
N LYS A 271 9.75 -0.86 -34.19
CA LYS A 271 9.39 -1.05 -32.79
C LYS A 271 9.93 -2.39 -32.30
N ASN A 272 10.69 -2.37 -31.22
CA ASN A 272 11.10 -3.56 -30.50
C ASN A 272 10.29 -3.69 -29.21
N THR A 273 9.89 -4.90 -28.85
CA THR A 273 9.18 -5.14 -27.60
C THR A 273 9.66 -6.41 -26.89
N VAL A 274 9.58 -6.41 -25.57
CA VAL A 274 9.85 -7.57 -24.71
C VAL A 274 8.67 -7.72 -23.75
N ILE A 275 8.27 -8.96 -23.51
CA ILE A 275 7.26 -9.30 -22.50
C ILE A 275 7.95 -9.91 -21.29
N GLY A 276 7.67 -9.38 -20.10
CA GLY A 276 8.03 -9.96 -18.81
C GLY A 276 6.79 -10.48 -18.10
N VAL A 277 6.90 -11.67 -17.50
CA VAL A 277 5.81 -12.32 -16.77
C VAL A 277 6.31 -12.70 -15.39
N ASP A 278 5.59 -12.29 -14.36
CA ASP A 278 5.79 -12.74 -12.99
C ASP A 278 4.56 -13.52 -12.51
N LEU A 279 4.79 -14.68 -11.88
CA LEU A 279 3.73 -15.59 -11.46
C LEU A 279 3.46 -15.44 -9.97
N GLY A 280 2.31 -14.88 -9.63
CA GLY A 280 1.84 -14.71 -8.26
C GLY A 280 0.94 -15.87 -7.83
N PHE A 281 1.47 -16.92 -7.22
CA PHE A 281 0.71 -18.13 -6.85
C PHE A 281 -0.48 -17.86 -5.91
N GLU A 282 -0.36 -16.93 -4.99
CA GLU A 282 -1.41 -16.49 -4.06
C GLU A 282 -1.88 -15.06 -4.38
N ASP A 283 -1.05 -14.28 -5.07
CA ASP A 283 -1.30 -12.90 -5.45
C ASP A 283 -1.83 -12.78 -6.88
N ALA A 284 -1.29 -11.91 -7.70
CA ALA A 284 -1.71 -11.73 -9.09
C ALA A 284 -0.59 -12.10 -10.05
N ASP A 285 -0.90 -12.87 -11.10
CA ASP A 285 0.02 -12.98 -12.22
C ASP A 285 0.12 -11.61 -12.90
N ALA A 286 1.33 -11.18 -13.18
CA ALA A 286 1.62 -9.92 -13.81
C ALA A 286 2.29 -10.11 -15.16
N ILE A 287 1.81 -9.39 -16.18
CA ILE A 287 2.41 -9.33 -17.51
C ILE A 287 2.74 -7.88 -17.80
N ALA A 288 3.97 -7.61 -18.22
CA ALA A 288 4.45 -6.29 -18.60
C ALA A 288 5.05 -6.31 -20.02
N VAL A 289 4.67 -5.36 -20.85
CA VAL A 289 5.22 -5.19 -22.21
C VAL A 289 6.01 -3.91 -22.24
N ILE A 290 7.33 -4.02 -22.44
CA ILE A 290 8.23 -2.89 -22.65
C ILE A 290 8.53 -2.76 -24.13
N GLY A 291 8.40 -1.53 -24.64
CA GLY A 291 8.71 -1.21 -26.02
C GLY A 291 9.66 -0.03 -26.16
N TRP A 292 10.45 -0.03 -27.23
CA TRP A 292 11.33 1.08 -27.62
C TRP A 292 11.52 1.11 -29.12
N HIS A 293 12.01 2.24 -29.61
CA HIS A 293 12.37 2.40 -31.02
C HIS A 293 13.86 2.18 -31.20
N GLU A 294 14.30 1.54 -32.30
CA GLU A 294 15.70 1.22 -32.53
C GLU A 294 16.65 2.43 -32.57
N HIS A 295 16.10 3.62 -32.93
CA HIS A 295 16.83 4.87 -32.97
C HIS A 295 16.71 5.71 -31.69
N GLU A 296 16.10 5.17 -30.63
CA GLU A 296 15.87 5.88 -29.37
C GLU A 296 16.33 5.05 -28.17
N ARG A 297 16.83 5.73 -27.15
CA ARG A 297 17.22 5.06 -25.87
C ARG A 297 16.13 5.14 -24.81
N THR A 298 14.95 5.63 -25.17
CA THR A 298 13.82 5.70 -24.25
C THR A 298 12.96 4.46 -24.44
N SER A 299 12.71 3.77 -23.33
CA SER A 299 11.80 2.62 -23.27
C SER A 299 10.51 3.00 -22.55
N TYR A 300 9.44 2.31 -22.90
CA TYR A 300 8.09 2.59 -22.42
C TYR A 300 7.44 1.30 -21.93
N LEU A 301 6.81 1.34 -20.76
CA LEU A 301 5.82 0.35 -20.40
C LEU A 301 4.56 0.64 -21.21
N ILE A 302 4.35 -0.14 -22.29
CA ILE A 302 3.30 0.12 -23.27
C ILE A 302 1.99 -0.58 -22.93
N GLU A 303 2.06 -1.72 -22.24
CA GLU A 303 0.91 -2.46 -21.75
C GLU A 303 1.27 -3.23 -20.50
N GLU A 304 0.31 -3.41 -19.59
CA GLU A 304 0.43 -4.24 -18.41
C GLU A 304 -0.89 -4.95 -18.13
N LYS A 305 -0.83 -6.12 -17.51
CA LYS A 305 -2.01 -6.87 -17.07
C LYS A 305 -1.71 -7.55 -15.75
N LEU A 306 -2.63 -7.39 -14.80
CA LEU A 306 -2.61 -8.12 -13.52
C LEU A 306 -3.89 -8.93 -13.40
N THR A 307 -3.76 -10.23 -13.18
CA THR A 307 -4.92 -11.11 -13.07
C THR A 307 -4.74 -12.04 -11.87
N ARG A 308 -5.72 -12.03 -10.96
CA ARG A 308 -5.72 -12.90 -9.78
C ARG A 308 -6.43 -14.21 -10.08
N LYS A 309 -5.87 -15.32 -9.56
CA LYS A 309 -6.50 -16.66 -9.58
C LYS A 309 -6.87 -17.14 -10.98
N GLN A 310 -6.00 -16.93 -11.95
CA GLN A 310 -6.21 -17.44 -13.32
C GLN A 310 -5.58 -18.82 -13.51
N GLY A 311 -6.11 -19.57 -14.51
CA GLY A 311 -5.55 -20.84 -14.95
C GLY A 311 -4.44 -20.64 -16.00
N ILE A 312 -3.65 -21.70 -16.23
CA ILE A 312 -2.56 -21.69 -17.24
C ILE A 312 -3.08 -21.36 -18.64
N THR A 313 -4.28 -21.80 -19.00
CA THR A 313 -4.89 -21.52 -20.31
C THR A 313 -5.19 -20.02 -20.45
N GLU A 314 -5.80 -19.40 -19.45
CA GLU A 314 -6.12 -17.97 -19.46
C GLU A 314 -4.84 -17.11 -19.51
N LEU A 315 -3.80 -17.52 -18.79
CA LEU A 315 -2.50 -16.85 -18.86
C LEU A 315 -1.88 -16.95 -20.26
N ALA A 316 -1.91 -18.16 -20.87
CA ALA A 316 -1.40 -18.38 -22.21
C ALA A 316 -2.18 -17.58 -23.27
N ASP A 317 -3.50 -17.50 -23.16
CA ASP A 317 -4.35 -16.70 -24.04
C ASP A 317 -4.00 -15.21 -23.93
N GLN A 318 -3.82 -14.71 -22.72
CA GLN A 318 -3.40 -13.31 -22.49
C GLN A 318 -2.02 -13.01 -23.09
N ILE A 319 -1.04 -13.90 -22.90
CA ILE A 319 0.28 -13.76 -23.53
C ILE A 319 0.13 -13.82 -25.07
N GLY A 320 -0.70 -14.72 -25.58
CA GLY A 320 -0.98 -14.86 -27.00
C GLY A 320 -1.60 -13.59 -27.63
N GLU A 321 -2.52 -12.94 -26.94
CA GLU A 321 -3.08 -11.63 -27.34
C GLU A 321 -1.98 -10.56 -27.41
N MET A 322 -1.12 -10.48 -26.39
CA MET A 322 0.00 -9.52 -26.37
C MET A 322 1.04 -9.80 -27.46
N ILE A 323 1.30 -11.08 -27.79
CA ILE A 323 2.18 -11.46 -28.90
C ILE A 323 1.61 -10.94 -30.22
N LYS A 324 0.34 -11.18 -30.50
CA LYS A 324 -0.32 -10.71 -31.74
C LYS A 324 -0.28 -9.20 -31.86
N LYS A 325 -0.49 -8.50 -30.76
CA LYS A 325 -0.56 -7.03 -30.74
C LYS A 325 0.81 -6.36 -30.81
N HIS A 326 1.82 -6.93 -30.20
CA HIS A 326 3.11 -6.25 -29.99
C HIS A 326 4.29 -6.89 -30.72
N ASN A 327 4.15 -8.11 -31.21
CA ASN A 327 5.20 -8.90 -31.90
C ASN A 327 6.56 -8.86 -31.12
N PRO A 328 6.60 -9.38 -29.89
CA PRO A 328 7.79 -9.25 -29.04
C PRO A 328 8.98 -10.05 -29.58
N ILE A 329 10.16 -9.50 -29.45
CA ILE A 329 11.42 -10.19 -29.78
C ILE A 329 11.76 -11.27 -28.75
N LYS A 330 11.24 -11.15 -27.52
CA LYS A 330 11.49 -12.08 -26.43
C LYS A 330 10.36 -12.06 -25.40
N ILE A 331 10.13 -13.22 -24.78
CA ILE A 331 9.19 -13.39 -23.67
C ILE A 331 9.96 -14.05 -22.53
N VAL A 332 10.03 -13.40 -21.37
CA VAL A 332 10.69 -13.91 -20.17
C VAL A 332 9.72 -14.08 -19.04
N MET A 333 9.82 -15.18 -18.30
CA MET A 333 8.91 -15.53 -17.22
C MET A 333 9.67 -15.97 -15.98
N ASP A 334 9.10 -15.68 -14.81
CA ASP A 334 9.57 -16.28 -13.57
C ASP A 334 9.40 -17.80 -13.60
N THR A 335 10.54 -18.50 -13.57
CA THR A 335 10.57 -19.97 -13.54
C THR A 335 10.94 -20.52 -12.16
N GLY A 336 10.84 -19.73 -11.09
CA GLY A 336 11.03 -20.19 -9.72
C GLY A 336 9.92 -21.15 -9.27
N GLY A 337 10.23 -22.12 -8.42
CA GLY A 337 9.25 -23.04 -7.87
C GLY A 337 8.43 -23.81 -8.95
N LEU A 338 7.12 -23.61 -8.96
CA LEU A 338 6.21 -24.19 -9.96
C LEU A 338 6.27 -23.50 -11.32
N GLY A 339 6.83 -22.28 -11.40
CA GLY A 339 6.88 -21.47 -12.62
C GLY A 339 7.56 -22.18 -13.78
N LYS A 340 8.58 -23.02 -13.51
CA LYS A 340 9.23 -23.82 -14.56
C LYS A 340 8.26 -24.76 -15.28
N LYS A 341 7.41 -25.46 -14.53
CA LYS A 341 6.40 -26.36 -15.11
C LYS A 341 5.35 -25.60 -15.90
N ILE A 342 4.95 -24.43 -15.42
CA ILE A 342 4.00 -23.56 -16.11
C ILE A 342 4.60 -23.05 -17.43
N ALA A 343 5.83 -22.60 -17.45
CA ALA A 343 6.53 -22.16 -18.67
C ALA A 343 6.69 -23.32 -19.68
N GLU A 344 7.07 -24.50 -19.21
CA GLU A 344 7.16 -25.73 -20.05
C GLU A 344 5.79 -26.10 -20.64
N GLU A 345 4.71 -26.02 -19.85
CA GLU A 345 3.35 -26.30 -20.29
C GLU A 345 2.85 -25.29 -21.33
N ILE A 346 3.09 -23.99 -21.09
CA ILE A 346 2.77 -22.92 -22.05
C ILE A 346 3.48 -23.14 -23.37
N THR A 347 4.76 -23.47 -23.33
CA THR A 347 5.54 -23.74 -24.54
C THR A 347 5.05 -24.99 -25.27
N ALA A 348 4.81 -26.08 -24.53
CA ALA A 348 4.42 -27.37 -25.12
C ALA A 348 3.00 -27.36 -25.70
N ARG A 349 2.03 -26.75 -25.00
CA ARG A 349 0.62 -26.78 -25.40
C ARG A 349 0.21 -25.66 -26.33
N PHE A 350 0.78 -24.48 -26.16
CA PHE A 350 0.36 -23.27 -26.89
C PHE A 350 1.39 -22.82 -27.92
N GLY A 351 2.58 -23.44 -27.95
CA GLY A 351 3.63 -23.10 -28.89
C GLY A 351 4.27 -21.73 -28.63
N ILE A 352 4.08 -21.16 -27.44
CA ILE A 352 4.61 -19.86 -27.04
C ILE A 352 6.04 -20.05 -26.51
N PRO A 353 7.08 -19.50 -27.15
CA PRO A 353 8.45 -19.62 -26.68
C PRO A 353 8.69 -18.72 -25.48
N VAL A 354 8.72 -19.30 -24.29
CA VAL A 354 8.98 -18.57 -23.03
C VAL A 354 10.37 -18.94 -22.53
N GLU A 355 11.18 -17.93 -22.20
CA GLU A 355 12.48 -18.12 -21.58
C GLU A 355 12.43 -17.81 -20.08
N ALA A 356 13.36 -18.43 -19.31
CA ALA A 356 13.47 -18.17 -17.89
C ALA A 356 13.98 -16.75 -17.62
N ALA A 357 13.26 -15.99 -16.80
CA ALA A 357 13.74 -14.69 -16.34
C ALA A 357 14.99 -14.85 -15.47
N GLU A 358 15.99 -14.05 -15.74
CA GLU A 358 17.22 -14.01 -14.94
C GLU A 358 16.97 -13.22 -13.64
N LYS A 359 17.17 -13.86 -12.49
CA LYS A 359 16.88 -13.28 -11.17
C LYS A 359 18.11 -12.85 -10.38
N THR A 360 19.30 -13.22 -10.83
CA THR A 360 20.53 -12.84 -10.14
C THR A 360 20.75 -11.33 -10.20
N ARG A 361 21.45 -10.79 -9.19
CA ARG A 361 21.79 -9.36 -9.14
C ARG A 361 20.58 -8.42 -9.24
N LYS A 362 19.42 -8.81 -8.67
CA LYS A 362 18.14 -8.03 -8.73
C LYS A 362 18.36 -6.55 -8.37
N ILE A 363 19.14 -6.27 -7.33
CA ILE A 363 19.38 -4.89 -6.86
C ILE A 363 20.14 -4.06 -7.90
N GLU A 364 21.12 -4.63 -8.59
CA GLU A 364 21.86 -3.92 -9.65
C GLU A 364 20.92 -3.51 -10.80
N PHE A 365 20.01 -4.40 -11.21
CA PHE A 365 19.04 -4.09 -12.26
C PHE A 365 17.96 -3.09 -11.82
N ILE A 366 17.59 -3.11 -10.56
CA ILE A 366 16.73 -2.05 -9.98
C ILE A 366 17.45 -0.69 -10.08
N GLU A 367 18.74 -0.62 -9.76
CA GLU A 367 19.49 0.64 -9.87
C GLU A 367 19.64 1.11 -11.33
N LEU A 368 19.79 0.20 -12.30
CA LEU A 368 19.80 0.54 -13.72
C LEU A 368 18.43 1.07 -14.20
N LEU A 369 17.34 0.45 -13.78
CA LEU A 369 15.99 0.94 -14.04
C LEU A 369 15.77 2.30 -13.37
N ASN A 370 16.24 2.47 -12.13
CA ASN A 370 16.16 3.74 -11.40
C ASN A 370 16.97 4.84 -12.11
N ASP A 371 18.14 4.54 -12.66
CA ASP A 371 18.89 5.50 -13.48
C ASP A 371 18.10 5.93 -14.72
N ALA A 372 17.48 4.98 -15.41
CA ALA A 372 16.63 5.27 -16.55
C ALA A 372 15.39 6.10 -16.16
N MET A 373 14.78 5.83 -15.01
CA MET A 373 13.67 6.65 -14.50
C MET A 373 14.12 8.07 -14.12
N ARG A 374 15.20 8.21 -13.36
CA ARG A 374 15.76 9.52 -12.95
C ARG A 374 16.14 10.39 -14.14
N THR A 375 16.64 9.78 -15.22
CA THR A 375 17.00 10.47 -16.48
C THR A 375 15.85 10.61 -17.48
N GLY A 376 14.66 10.10 -17.14
CA GLY A 376 13.47 10.14 -18.01
C GLY A 376 13.56 9.21 -19.22
N ARG A 377 14.49 8.25 -19.23
CA ARG A 377 14.67 7.26 -20.30
C ARG A 377 13.78 6.02 -20.15
N PHE A 378 13.09 5.88 -19.01
CA PHE A 378 12.03 4.91 -18.84
C PHE A 378 10.72 5.63 -18.58
N LYS A 379 9.67 5.27 -19.31
CA LYS A 379 8.36 5.88 -19.24
C LYS A 379 7.28 4.86 -18.89
N ALA A 380 6.39 5.23 -17.98
CA ALA A 380 5.18 4.47 -17.66
C ALA A 380 4.06 5.44 -17.31
N LYS A 381 2.81 5.15 -17.73
CA LYS A 381 1.67 6.00 -17.39
C LYS A 381 1.49 6.11 -15.88
N LYS A 382 1.19 7.31 -15.38
CA LYS A 382 0.91 7.51 -13.95
C LYS A 382 -0.27 6.68 -13.43
N SER A 383 -1.20 6.32 -14.31
CA SER A 383 -2.34 5.44 -13.99
C SER A 383 -1.98 3.96 -13.99
N SER A 384 -0.78 3.57 -14.42
CA SER A 384 -0.34 2.19 -14.46
C SER A 384 -0.21 1.59 -13.06
N ALA A 385 -0.47 0.28 -12.94
CA ALA A 385 -0.24 -0.45 -11.71
C ALA A 385 1.24 -0.41 -11.29
N PHE A 386 2.15 -0.48 -12.27
CA PHE A 386 3.59 -0.30 -12.04
C PHE A 386 3.91 1.03 -11.34
N ALA A 387 3.42 2.16 -11.88
CA ALA A 387 3.66 3.47 -11.27
C ALA A 387 3.09 3.57 -9.85
N GLN A 388 1.90 2.99 -9.60
CA GLN A 388 1.30 2.93 -8.28
C GLN A 388 2.09 2.05 -7.31
N ASP A 389 2.63 0.94 -7.78
CA ASP A 389 3.36 0.00 -6.95
C ASP A 389 4.80 0.46 -6.68
N CYS A 390 5.42 1.22 -7.59
CA CYS A 390 6.68 1.93 -7.30
C CYS A 390 6.59 2.78 -6.03
N MET A 391 5.40 3.31 -5.71
CA MET A 391 5.15 4.10 -4.50
C MET A 391 4.87 3.27 -3.25
N LYS A 392 4.90 1.92 -3.34
CA LYS A 392 4.61 1.03 -2.21
C LYS A 392 5.78 0.16 -1.80
N VAL A 393 6.68 -0.14 -2.74
CA VAL A 393 7.84 -0.99 -2.51
C VAL A 393 8.93 -0.18 -1.81
N GLU A 394 9.33 -0.63 -0.62
CA GLU A 394 10.26 0.09 0.27
C GLU A 394 11.51 -0.71 0.56
N TRP A 395 12.60 -0.02 0.87
CA TRP A 395 13.77 -0.63 1.46
C TRP A 395 13.54 -1.03 2.93
N ASP A 396 14.04 -2.18 3.33
CA ASP A 396 14.09 -2.58 4.74
C ASP A 396 15.37 -2.01 5.37
N PHE A 397 15.24 -0.84 5.98
CA PHE A 397 16.39 -0.18 6.61
C PHE A 397 16.95 -0.91 7.83
N ASP A 398 16.15 -1.75 8.48
CA ASP A 398 16.60 -2.54 9.64
C ASP A 398 17.51 -3.70 9.20
N LYS A 399 17.29 -4.23 7.98
CA LYS A 399 18.05 -5.32 7.39
C LYS A 399 19.10 -4.85 6.36
N THR A 400 19.00 -3.60 5.90
CA THR A 400 19.93 -3.01 4.92
C THR A 400 21.25 -2.62 5.58
N THR A 401 22.35 -3.02 4.97
CA THR A 401 23.72 -2.63 5.35
C THR A 401 24.37 -1.85 4.21
N PRO A 402 25.52 -1.15 4.41
CA PRO A 402 26.21 -0.47 3.33
C PRO A 402 26.51 -1.36 2.12
N ASP A 403 26.77 -2.65 2.37
CA ASP A 403 27.15 -3.63 1.33
C ASP A 403 25.96 -4.43 0.78
N LYS A 404 24.76 -4.34 1.43
CA LYS A 404 23.59 -5.15 1.04
C LYS A 404 22.30 -4.41 1.29
N LYS A 405 21.67 -3.95 0.22
CA LYS A 405 20.29 -3.42 0.25
C LYS A 405 19.29 -4.58 0.33
N VAL A 406 18.26 -4.43 1.14
CA VAL A 406 17.19 -5.43 1.31
C VAL A 406 15.84 -4.74 1.06
N ILE A 407 15.01 -5.36 0.22
CA ILE A 407 13.63 -4.91 -0.02
C ILE A 407 12.78 -5.38 1.15
N SER A 408 11.88 -4.53 1.61
CA SER A 408 10.97 -4.83 2.72
C SER A 408 9.95 -5.92 2.33
N ASP A 409 9.75 -6.87 3.24
CA ASP A 409 8.73 -7.92 3.09
C ASP A 409 7.30 -7.39 3.36
N ASN A 410 7.12 -6.09 3.62
CA ASN A 410 5.80 -5.51 3.92
C ASN A 410 4.88 -5.42 2.71
N TYR A 411 5.45 -5.32 1.51
CA TYR A 411 4.73 -5.27 0.25
C TYR A 411 5.55 -5.91 -0.87
N HIS A 412 4.99 -6.88 -1.56
CA HIS A 412 5.53 -7.47 -2.77
C HIS A 412 4.74 -6.94 -3.98
N SER A 413 5.41 -6.76 -5.12
CA SER A 413 4.78 -6.26 -6.34
C SER A 413 5.19 -7.11 -7.53
N ASP A 414 4.28 -7.96 -7.97
CA ASP A 414 4.48 -8.84 -9.12
C ASP A 414 4.66 -8.00 -10.40
N ILE A 415 3.95 -6.86 -10.53
CA ILE A 415 4.12 -6.00 -11.71
C ILE A 415 5.47 -5.31 -11.76
N CYS A 416 6.03 -4.92 -10.61
CA CYS A 416 7.39 -4.36 -10.58
C CYS A 416 8.43 -5.42 -10.98
N ASP A 417 8.22 -6.66 -10.59
CA ASP A 417 9.10 -7.77 -10.96
C ASP A 417 8.95 -8.13 -12.45
N ALA A 418 7.73 -8.20 -12.98
CA ALA A 418 7.48 -8.41 -14.41
C ALA A 418 8.12 -7.30 -15.28
N VAL A 419 7.99 -6.03 -14.87
CA VAL A 419 8.65 -4.89 -15.53
C VAL A 419 10.16 -5.03 -15.45
N LEU A 420 10.71 -5.40 -14.32
CA LEU A 420 12.14 -5.56 -14.12
C LEU A 420 12.71 -6.68 -15.01
N TYR A 421 12.00 -7.81 -15.17
CA TYR A 421 12.38 -8.89 -16.06
C TYR A 421 12.39 -8.43 -17.52
N ALA A 422 11.33 -7.76 -17.97
CA ALA A 422 11.28 -7.23 -19.34
C ALA A 422 12.34 -6.14 -19.59
N TYR A 423 12.55 -5.23 -18.64
CA TYR A 423 13.54 -4.15 -18.77
C TYR A 423 14.95 -4.70 -18.83
N ARG A 424 15.26 -5.72 -18.06
CA ARG A 424 16.56 -6.38 -18.06
C ARG A 424 16.93 -6.92 -19.44
N GLU A 425 15.97 -7.55 -20.12
CA GLU A 425 16.17 -8.02 -21.50
C GLU A 425 16.27 -6.86 -22.49
N ALA A 426 15.38 -5.86 -22.36
CA ALA A 426 15.41 -4.65 -23.20
C ALA A 426 16.73 -3.88 -23.08
N LEU A 427 17.36 -3.87 -21.89
CA LEU A 427 18.62 -3.16 -21.63
C LEU A 427 19.77 -3.61 -22.55
N HIS A 428 19.77 -4.86 -22.96
CA HIS A 428 20.73 -5.41 -23.92
C HIS A 428 20.72 -4.59 -25.22
N TRP A 429 19.53 -4.31 -25.74
CA TRP A 429 19.32 -3.56 -26.97
C TRP A 429 19.46 -2.04 -26.76
N LEU A 430 18.99 -1.53 -25.62
CA LEU A 430 19.09 -0.12 -25.27
C LEU A 430 20.52 0.35 -24.99
N SER A 431 21.43 -0.57 -24.74
CA SER A 431 22.86 -0.30 -24.46
C SER A 431 23.71 -0.28 -25.74
N GLU A 432 23.19 -0.77 -26.87
CA GLU A 432 23.88 -0.72 -28.14
C GLU A 432 23.96 0.72 -28.68
N PRO A 433 25.00 1.05 -29.50
CA PRO A 433 25.03 2.35 -30.14
C PRO A 433 23.78 2.54 -31.01
N VAL A 434 23.07 3.64 -30.81
CA VAL A 434 21.90 3.99 -31.59
C VAL A 434 22.31 4.19 -33.05
N ALA A 435 21.75 3.40 -33.98
CA ALA A 435 21.98 3.60 -35.40
C ALA A 435 21.54 5.02 -35.81
N PRO A 436 22.40 5.80 -36.46
CA PRO A 436 22.01 7.13 -36.89
C PRO A 436 20.87 7.03 -37.89
N ARG A 437 19.82 7.86 -37.72
CA ARG A 437 18.76 7.94 -38.73
C ARG A 437 19.36 8.27 -40.08
N PRO A 438 18.91 7.64 -41.16
CA PRO A 438 19.34 7.98 -42.51
C PRO A 438 19.11 9.48 -42.80
N LYS A 439 20.09 10.11 -43.41
CA LYS A 439 19.98 11.54 -43.74
C LYS A 439 18.94 11.75 -44.82
N PRO A 440 18.06 12.76 -44.72
CA PRO A 440 17.12 13.09 -45.78
C PRO A 440 17.80 13.20 -47.16
N GLY A 441 17.23 12.53 -48.17
CA GLY A 441 17.76 12.53 -49.53
C GLY A 441 18.79 11.44 -49.84
N THR A 442 19.12 10.53 -48.89
CA THR A 442 19.95 9.34 -49.14
C THR A 442 19.08 8.15 -49.61
N PRO A 443 19.64 7.19 -50.37
CA PRO A 443 18.91 5.98 -50.73
C PRO A 443 18.31 5.24 -49.52
N GLU A 444 19.04 5.17 -48.45
CA GLU A 444 18.60 4.51 -47.17
C GLU A 444 17.39 5.24 -46.57
N HIS A 445 17.32 6.57 -46.71
CA HIS A 445 16.16 7.34 -46.24
C HIS A 445 14.90 7.04 -47.05
N TYR A 446 15.04 6.92 -48.37
CA TYR A 446 13.92 6.55 -49.24
C TYR A 446 13.48 5.12 -49.00
N GLN A 447 14.41 4.19 -48.78
CA GLN A 447 14.08 2.82 -48.44
C GLN A 447 13.32 2.74 -47.11
N GLU A 448 13.76 3.48 -46.12
CA GLU A 448 13.06 3.55 -44.81
C GLU A 448 11.63 4.08 -44.97
N GLN A 449 11.41 5.09 -45.83
CA GLN A 449 10.06 5.62 -46.14
C GLN A 449 9.19 4.60 -46.91
N GLU A 450 9.77 3.82 -47.83
CA GLU A 450 9.05 2.75 -48.52
C GLU A 450 8.65 1.64 -47.54
N ASP A 451 9.56 1.18 -46.70
CA ASP A 451 9.29 0.17 -45.70
C ASP A 451 8.19 0.65 -44.71
N GLU A 452 8.24 1.91 -44.29
CA GLU A 452 7.20 2.52 -43.44
C GLU A 452 5.84 2.56 -44.12
N MET A 453 5.79 2.87 -45.40
CA MET A 453 4.53 2.90 -46.19
C MET A 453 3.97 1.49 -46.38
N GLU A 454 4.81 0.47 -46.63
CA GLU A 454 4.35 -0.90 -46.76
C GLU A 454 3.77 -1.44 -45.44
N ILE A 455 4.46 -1.23 -44.32
CA ILE A 455 3.97 -1.63 -43.01
C ILE A 455 2.65 -0.94 -42.65
N ARG A 456 2.52 0.34 -43.01
CA ARG A 456 1.28 1.11 -42.82
C ARG A 456 0.15 0.55 -43.64
N ALA A 457 0.39 0.24 -44.89
CA ALA A 457 -0.62 -0.32 -45.78
C ALA A 457 -1.07 -1.71 -45.29
N GLU A 458 -0.16 -2.53 -44.79
CA GLU A 458 -0.49 -3.83 -44.26
C GLU A 458 -1.31 -3.74 -42.95
N GLN A 459 -0.99 -2.78 -42.08
CA GLN A 459 -1.77 -2.54 -40.87
C GLN A 459 -3.17 -2.00 -41.16
N ASP A 460 -3.28 -1.02 -42.07
CA ASP A 460 -4.55 -0.46 -42.48
C ASP A 460 -5.45 -1.56 -43.15
N TYR A 461 -4.82 -2.48 -43.87
CA TYR A 461 -5.52 -3.64 -44.47
C TYR A 461 -6.01 -4.62 -43.38
N LEU A 462 -5.18 -4.95 -42.37
CA LEU A 462 -5.56 -5.83 -41.28
C LEU A 462 -6.66 -5.21 -40.40
N GLU A 463 -6.62 -3.91 -40.14
CA GLU A 463 -7.68 -3.20 -39.44
C GLU A 463 -9.00 -3.24 -40.25
N SER A 464 -8.96 -3.05 -41.59
CA SER A 464 -10.13 -3.12 -42.42
C SER A 464 -10.84 -4.49 -42.43
N ILE A 465 -10.05 -5.58 -42.34
CA ILE A 465 -10.58 -6.94 -42.26
C ILE A 465 -11.18 -7.21 -40.86
N SER A 466 -10.60 -6.65 -39.78
CA SER A 466 -11.13 -6.82 -38.44
C SER A 466 -12.48 -6.12 -38.25
N ASP A 467 -12.68 -4.99 -38.86
CA ASP A 467 -13.97 -4.25 -38.85
C ASP A 467 -15.06 -4.97 -39.64
N ASP A 468 -14.72 -5.59 -40.78
CA ASP A 468 -15.68 -6.40 -41.56
C ASP A 468 -16.14 -7.67 -40.82
N PHE A 469 -15.28 -8.28 -39.97
CA PHE A 469 -15.66 -9.44 -39.17
C PHE A 469 -16.57 -9.09 -37.98
N THR A 470 -16.49 -7.87 -37.45
CA THR A 470 -17.40 -7.39 -36.41
C THR A 470 -18.78 -7.01 -36.90
N LEU A 471 -18.94 -6.66 -38.16
CA LEU A 471 -20.24 -6.31 -38.77
C LEU A 471 -21.05 -7.54 -39.22
N THR A 472 -20.40 -8.68 -39.48
CA THR A 472 -21.09 -9.91 -39.91
C THR A 472 -21.58 -10.83 -38.76
N SER A 473 -21.28 -10.49 -37.52
CA SER A 473 -21.76 -11.24 -36.32
C SER A 473 -23.03 -10.65 -35.69
N LEU A 474 -23.63 -9.62 -36.25
CA LEU A 474 -24.85 -8.95 -35.74
C LEU A 474 -26.14 -9.26 -36.52
N ASP A 475 -26.08 -10.10 -37.55
CA ASP A 475 -27.26 -10.57 -38.28
C ASP A 475 -27.37 -12.08 -38.34
N ILE A 476 -27.58 -12.72 -37.19
CA ILE A 476 -28.29 -14.03 -37.13
C ILE A 476 -29.09 -14.02 -35.83
N ASP A 477 -30.43 -14.07 -36.01
CA ASP A 477 -31.52 -14.12 -35.05
C ASP A 477 -31.30 -14.95 -33.77
#